data_26e1300ca64f9c362b8e806a562721bb
#
_entry.id   26e1300ca64f9c362b8e806a562721bb
#
_cell.length_a   1.000
_cell.length_b   1.000
_cell.length_c   1.000
_cell.angle_alpha   90.00
_cell.angle_beta   90.00
_cell.angle_gamma   90.00
#
_symmetry.space_group_name_H-M   'P 1'
#
loop_
_entity.id
_entity.type
_entity.pdbx_description
1 polymer ?
#
loop_
_entity_poly.entity_id
_entity_poly.type
_entity_poly.pdbx_seq_one_letter_code
_entity_poly.pdbx_strand_id
1 'polypeptide(L)'
;MDVERHHAIAPLLAEWAALHDADDRATPYGTAAWARAAVEHGCAGGEPWVLTVRDGGRLVGLMALARRQRASMRVLRPLGDEHADCWDVLALPGMREAVERRLAAELRHRSGEWDALVLTHLTRSATVAESLTRGGLHARSHDGLPHPHVALPETFDAYLARFPSERRRRMRKHLQPLDRGRVTARTVPPAEVADAVACLLDLRQRQWAHVGKALLPALAEERFRGFLTAVATELVPAGLASIVEYADEGAPVAVYLDFMDARAFHGFMGGFEPGAARLEPGKLHILASNRGSIEAGRAWANLGRGGEDYKQWFRPEPFVSRSVAVTSGRLRSRAALVAGTLAGRLR
;
A
#
# COMPACT_ATOMS: atom_id res chain seq x y z
N MET A 1 -6.13 24.03 -17.22
CA MET A 1 -6.31 22.70 -16.58
C MET A 1 -7.79 22.47 -16.31
N ASP A 2 -8.35 21.45 -16.92
CA ASP A 2 -9.74 21.04 -16.76
C ASP A 2 -9.81 19.85 -15.83
N VAL A 3 -10.92 19.74 -15.07
CA VAL A 3 -11.15 18.61 -14.17
C VAL A 3 -12.41 17.89 -14.60
N GLU A 4 -12.30 16.58 -14.77
CA GLU A 4 -13.43 15.73 -15.12
C GLU A 4 -13.62 14.65 -14.06
N ARG A 5 -14.90 14.28 -13.84
CA ARG A 5 -15.25 13.18 -12.96
C ARG A 5 -15.71 11.98 -13.78
N HIS A 6 -15.21 10.81 -13.39
CA HIS A 6 -15.52 9.53 -14.03
C HIS A 6 -16.13 8.54 -13.04
N HIS A 7 -17.11 7.77 -13.51
CA HIS A 7 -17.75 6.66 -12.79
C HIS A 7 -17.27 5.29 -13.28
N ALA A 8 -16.54 5.26 -14.38
CA ALA A 8 -15.92 4.07 -14.93
C ALA A 8 -14.42 4.33 -15.11
N ILE A 9 -13.61 3.33 -14.79
CA ILE A 9 -12.15 3.45 -14.89
C ILE A 9 -11.60 2.92 -16.22
N ALA A 10 -12.33 2.02 -16.90
CA ALA A 10 -11.85 1.36 -18.10
C ALA A 10 -11.33 2.32 -19.19
N PRO A 11 -11.99 3.45 -19.50
CA PRO A 11 -11.48 4.40 -20.49
C PRO A 11 -10.20 5.13 -20.07
N LEU A 12 -9.86 5.10 -18.78
CA LEU A 12 -8.72 5.84 -18.21
C LEU A 12 -7.45 4.99 -18.10
N LEU A 13 -7.55 3.66 -18.14
CA LEU A 13 -6.49 2.75 -17.73
C LEU A 13 -5.16 2.98 -18.43
N ALA A 14 -5.16 3.24 -19.74
CA ALA A 14 -3.94 3.46 -20.51
C ALA A 14 -3.25 4.79 -20.14
N GLU A 15 -4.00 5.88 -20.06
CA GLU A 15 -3.46 7.18 -19.65
C GLU A 15 -3.08 7.21 -18.16
N TRP A 16 -3.83 6.47 -17.32
CA TRP A 16 -3.51 6.29 -15.92
C TRP A 16 -2.17 5.59 -15.72
N ALA A 17 -1.93 4.48 -16.45
CA ALA A 17 -0.64 3.78 -16.42
C ALA A 17 0.51 4.72 -16.82
N ALA A 18 0.37 5.46 -17.92
CA ALA A 18 1.37 6.42 -18.37
C ALA A 18 1.62 7.56 -17.36
N LEU A 19 0.56 8.04 -16.68
CA LEU A 19 0.70 9.04 -15.61
C LEU A 19 1.43 8.45 -14.40
N HIS A 20 1.08 7.23 -13.98
CA HIS A 20 1.73 6.52 -12.88
C HIS A 20 3.23 6.34 -13.13
N ASP A 21 3.60 5.89 -14.33
CA ASP A 21 5.01 5.67 -14.70
C ASP A 21 5.82 6.96 -14.74
N ALA A 22 5.16 8.09 -15.00
CA ALA A 22 5.80 9.40 -15.04
C ALA A 22 5.87 10.11 -13.66
N ASP A 23 5.06 9.70 -12.68
CA ASP A 23 5.03 10.30 -11.35
C ASP A 23 6.15 9.73 -10.48
N ASP A 24 7.13 10.55 -10.12
CA ASP A 24 8.27 10.18 -9.28
C ASP A 24 7.92 9.84 -7.81
N ARG A 25 6.65 10.03 -7.41
CA ARG A 25 6.10 9.68 -6.09
C ARG A 25 5.06 8.57 -6.11
N ALA A 26 4.77 8.05 -7.32
CA ALA A 26 3.79 6.98 -7.45
C ALA A 26 4.20 5.75 -6.64
N THR A 27 3.20 5.08 -6.09
CA THR A 27 3.38 3.83 -5.34
C THR A 27 2.65 2.70 -6.08
N PRO A 28 3.02 1.45 -5.87
CA PRO A 28 2.34 0.32 -6.51
C PRO A 28 0.83 0.28 -6.27
N TYR A 29 0.36 0.85 -5.16
CA TYR A 29 -1.06 0.96 -4.81
C TYR A 29 -1.82 2.02 -5.63
N GLY A 30 -1.10 2.90 -6.34
CA GLY A 30 -1.67 3.91 -7.24
C GLY A 30 -1.75 3.45 -8.70
N THR A 31 -1.39 2.21 -9.04
CA THR A 31 -1.39 1.70 -10.41
C THR A 31 -2.79 1.52 -10.99
N ALA A 32 -2.92 1.61 -12.31
CA ALA A 32 -4.13 1.25 -13.04
C ALA A 32 -4.52 -0.22 -12.82
N ALA A 33 -3.53 -1.12 -12.69
CA ALA A 33 -3.71 -2.53 -12.38
C ALA A 33 -4.39 -2.74 -11.02
N TRP A 34 -3.92 -2.03 -9.98
CA TRP A 34 -4.54 -2.05 -8.65
C TRP A 34 -6.01 -1.61 -8.71
N ALA A 35 -6.27 -0.47 -9.34
CA ALA A 35 -7.61 0.08 -9.46
C ALA A 35 -8.55 -0.84 -10.23
N ARG A 36 -8.09 -1.43 -11.35
CA ARG A 36 -8.85 -2.36 -12.16
C ARG A 36 -9.20 -3.61 -11.35
N ALA A 37 -8.22 -4.26 -10.75
CA ALA A 37 -8.43 -5.45 -9.93
C ALA A 37 -9.39 -5.17 -8.77
N ALA A 38 -9.28 -3.99 -8.11
CA ALA A 38 -10.18 -3.61 -7.03
C ALA A 38 -11.64 -3.50 -7.49
N VAL A 39 -11.87 -2.96 -8.68
CA VAL A 39 -13.23 -2.84 -9.26
C VAL A 39 -13.75 -4.21 -9.69
N GLU A 40 -12.98 -4.98 -10.44
CA GLU A 40 -13.39 -6.27 -11.01
C GLU A 40 -13.69 -7.32 -9.92
N HIS A 41 -12.97 -7.29 -8.80
CA HIS A 41 -13.16 -8.23 -7.71
C HIS A 41 -13.96 -7.69 -6.51
N GLY A 42 -14.64 -6.54 -6.66
CA GLY A 42 -15.48 -5.99 -5.60
C GLY A 42 -14.72 -5.47 -4.37
N CYS A 43 -13.43 -5.17 -4.52
CA CYS A 43 -12.55 -4.62 -3.50
C CYS A 43 -12.38 -3.08 -3.59
N ALA A 44 -13.14 -2.42 -4.45
CA ALA A 44 -13.04 -0.97 -4.66
C ALA A 44 -13.50 -0.12 -3.47
N GLY A 45 -14.26 -0.71 -2.54
CA GLY A 45 -14.82 0.02 -1.40
C GLY A 45 -16.06 0.85 -1.72
N GLY A 46 -16.59 0.78 -2.94
CA GLY A 46 -17.76 1.51 -3.43
C GLY A 46 -17.75 1.69 -4.94
N GLU A 47 -18.63 2.56 -5.45
CA GLU A 47 -18.65 2.93 -6.86
C GLU A 47 -17.45 3.83 -7.20
N PRO A 48 -16.74 3.62 -8.32
CA PRO A 48 -15.66 4.50 -8.75
C PRO A 48 -16.13 5.96 -8.84
N TRP A 49 -15.33 6.85 -8.28
CA TRP A 49 -15.52 8.29 -8.29
C TRP A 49 -14.16 8.96 -8.51
N VAL A 50 -13.69 8.94 -9.75
CA VAL A 50 -12.33 9.33 -10.11
C VAL A 50 -12.34 10.74 -10.66
N LEU A 51 -11.43 11.59 -10.18
CA LEU A 51 -11.16 12.91 -10.73
C LEU A 51 -9.88 12.86 -11.56
N THR A 52 -9.95 13.32 -12.80
CA THR A 52 -8.80 13.54 -13.68
C THR A 52 -8.56 15.02 -13.85
N VAL A 53 -7.30 15.43 -13.92
CA VAL A 53 -6.87 16.78 -14.26
C VAL A 53 -6.16 16.74 -15.58
N ARG A 54 -6.65 17.53 -16.55
CA ARG A 54 -6.06 17.63 -17.90
C ARG A 54 -5.49 19.01 -18.16
N ASP A 55 -4.38 19.06 -18.87
CA ASP A 55 -3.78 20.28 -19.37
C ASP A 55 -3.54 20.14 -20.88
N GLY A 56 -4.20 20.96 -21.69
CA GLY A 56 -4.16 20.83 -23.15
C GLY A 56 -4.61 19.44 -23.64
N GLY A 57 -5.58 18.82 -22.98
CA GLY A 57 -6.08 17.46 -23.30
C GLY A 57 -5.26 16.32 -22.69
N ARG A 58 -3.99 16.54 -22.27
CA ARG A 58 -3.14 15.53 -21.65
C ARG A 58 -3.54 15.32 -20.17
N LEU A 59 -3.61 14.06 -19.73
CA LEU A 59 -3.78 13.72 -18.32
C LEU A 59 -2.50 14.10 -17.54
N VAL A 60 -2.63 15.00 -16.57
CA VAL A 60 -1.53 15.50 -15.73
C VAL A 60 -1.70 15.21 -14.26
N GLY A 61 -2.90 14.78 -13.84
CA GLY A 61 -3.19 14.43 -12.47
C GLY A 61 -4.42 13.55 -12.33
N LEU A 62 -4.47 12.76 -11.27
CA LEU A 62 -5.56 11.83 -11.01
C LEU A 62 -5.73 11.60 -9.50
N MET A 63 -6.99 11.65 -9.05
CA MET A 63 -7.40 11.27 -7.70
C MET A 63 -8.40 10.12 -7.80
N ALA A 64 -7.97 8.91 -7.47
CA ALA A 64 -8.78 7.71 -7.54
C ALA A 64 -9.55 7.51 -6.24
N LEU A 65 -10.84 7.77 -6.27
CA LEU A 65 -11.75 7.57 -5.14
C LEU A 65 -12.85 6.57 -5.50
N ALA A 66 -13.47 6.03 -4.45
CA ALA A 66 -14.71 5.29 -4.51
C ALA A 66 -15.74 5.96 -3.61
N ARG A 67 -16.99 6.01 -4.06
CA ARG A 67 -18.12 6.54 -3.31
C ARG A 67 -18.97 5.41 -2.77
N ARG A 68 -19.16 5.41 -1.45
CA ARG A 68 -20.07 4.46 -0.80
C ARG A 68 -21.12 5.18 0.05
N GLN A 69 -22.29 4.56 0.16
CA GLN A 69 -23.30 4.95 1.12
C GLN A 69 -22.98 4.32 2.46
N ARG A 70 -22.88 5.12 3.51
CA ARG A 70 -22.72 4.64 4.89
C ARG A 70 -23.76 5.34 5.77
N ALA A 71 -24.75 4.59 6.21
CA ALA A 71 -25.97 5.14 6.79
C ALA A 71 -26.58 6.20 5.85
N SER A 72 -26.79 7.43 6.30
CA SER A 72 -27.32 8.54 5.48
C SER A 72 -26.24 9.35 4.76
N MET A 73 -24.95 8.95 4.82
CA MET A 73 -23.83 9.73 4.29
C MET A 73 -23.24 9.10 3.03
N ARG A 74 -22.88 9.94 2.07
CA ARG A 74 -22.07 9.60 0.89
C ARG A 74 -20.62 9.87 1.23
N VAL A 75 -19.86 8.79 1.41
CA VAL A 75 -18.47 8.86 1.82
C VAL A 75 -17.57 8.55 0.62
N LEU A 76 -16.63 9.45 0.35
CA LEU A 76 -15.54 9.23 -0.59
C LEU A 76 -14.33 8.66 0.15
N ARG A 77 -13.71 7.63 -0.39
CA ARG A 77 -12.45 7.04 0.11
C ARG A 77 -11.54 6.71 -1.06
N PRO A 78 -10.21 6.56 -0.85
CA PRO A 78 -9.35 6.02 -1.89
C PRO A 78 -9.87 4.70 -2.42
N LEU A 79 -9.82 4.51 -3.73
CA LEU A 79 -10.28 3.30 -4.39
C LEU A 79 -9.37 2.13 -4.01
N GLY A 80 -9.94 1.07 -3.42
CA GLY A 80 -9.18 -0.10 -2.96
C GLY A 80 -8.38 0.12 -1.67
N ASP A 81 -8.69 1.13 -0.87
CA ASP A 81 -7.93 1.52 0.33
C ASP A 81 -7.92 0.48 1.46
N GLU A 82 -8.88 -0.44 1.50
CA GLU A 82 -8.92 -1.51 2.51
C GLU A 82 -7.67 -2.40 2.46
N HIS A 83 -7.11 -2.55 1.27
CA HIS A 83 -5.95 -3.42 1.00
C HIS A 83 -4.65 -2.64 0.72
N ALA A 84 -4.73 -1.34 0.46
CA ALA A 84 -3.55 -0.51 0.19
C ALA A 84 -2.83 -0.09 1.48
N ASP A 85 -1.50 -0.17 1.47
CA ASP A 85 -0.69 0.27 2.61
C ASP A 85 -0.39 1.76 2.59
N CYS A 86 -0.41 2.38 1.42
CA CYS A 86 -0.25 3.82 1.29
C CYS A 86 -1.03 4.36 0.08
N TRP A 87 -1.33 5.66 0.12
CA TRP A 87 -2.08 6.34 -0.92
C TRP A 87 -1.60 7.78 -1.12
N ASP A 88 -1.63 8.26 -2.35
CA ASP A 88 -1.42 9.66 -2.72
C ASP A 88 -2.18 9.97 -4.03
N VAL A 89 -2.26 11.24 -4.36
CA VAL A 89 -2.70 11.73 -5.67
C VAL A 89 -1.59 11.45 -6.68
N LEU A 90 -1.94 11.02 -7.89
CA LEU A 90 -0.98 10.97 -9.00
C LEU A 90 -0.88 12.34 -9.67
N ALA A 91 0.34 12.75 -9.97
CA ALA A 91 0.59 14.00 -10.69
C ALA A 91 1.92 13.98 -11.43
N LEU A 92 1.97 14.53 -12.63
CA LEU A 92 3.25 14.71 -13.33
C LEU A 92 4.25 15.51 -12.48
N PRO A 93 5.56 15.21 -12.57
CA PRO A 93 6.60 15.96 -11.89
C PRO A 93 6.48 17.47 -12.17
N GLY A 94 6.60 18.27 -11.11
CA GLY A 94 6.45 19.73 -11.19
C GLY A 94 5.01 20.26 -11.25
N MET A 95 4.00 19.40 -11.46
CA MET A 95 2.61 19.83 -11.58
C MET A 95 1.75 19.55 -10.34
N ARG A 96 2.28 18.83 -9.37
CA ARG A 96 1.54 18.33 -8.19
C ARG A 96 0.75 19.43 -7.47
N GLU A 97 1.36 20.55 -7.14
CA GLU A 97 0.67 21.63 -6.44
C GLU A 97 -0.51 22.19 -7.26
N ALA A 98 -0.31 22.37 -8.56
CA ALA A 98 -1.36 22.85 -9.46
C ALA A 98 -2.49 21.82 -9.60
N VAL A 99 -2.16 20.54 -9.72
CA VAL A 99 -3.11 19.42 -9.75
C VAL A 99 -3.92 19.37 -8.47
N GLU A 100 -3.28 19.34 -7.31
CA GLU A 100 -3.96 19.26 -6.02
C GLU A 100 -4.88 20.47 -5.76
N ARG A 101 -4.45 21.68 -6.16
CA ARG A 101 -5.28 22.90 -6.08
C ARG A 101 -6.53 22.78 -6.95
N ARG A 102 -6.42 22.23 -8.17
CA ARG A 102 -7.56 22.00 -9.07
C ARG A 102 -8.51 20.93 -8.50
N LEU A 103 -7.97 19.85 -7.96
CA LEU A 103 -8.75 18.79 -7.31
C LEU A 103 -9.51 19.31 -6.08
N ALA A 104 -8.87 20.14 -5.25
CA ALA A 104 -9.52 20.77 -4.10
C ALA A 104 -10.67 21.70 -4.51
N ALA A 105 -10.49 22.50 -5.56
CA ALA A 105 -11.54 23.36 -6.11
C ALA A 105 -12.72 22.55 -6.65
N GLU A 106 -12.46 21.43 -7.37
CA GLU A 106 -13.49 20.57 -7.91
C GLU A 106 -14.26 19.82 -6.81
N LEU A 107 -13.57 19.29 -5.81
CA LEU A 107 -14.21 18.69 -4.64
C LEU A 107 -15.16 19.69 -3.94
N ARG A 108 -14.75 20.94 -3.81
CA ARG A 108 -15.60 21.99 -3.25
C ARG A 108 -16.79 22.32 -4.16
N HIS A 109 -16.56 22.43 -5.46
CA HIS A 109 -17.64 22.66 -6.46
C HIS A 109 -18.69 21.54 -6.38
N ARG A 110 -18.24 20.28 -6.29
CA ARG A 110 -19.11 19.10 -6.17
C ARG A 110 -19.52 18.75 -4.74
N SER A 111 -19.45 19.69 -3.80
CA SER A 111 -19.84 19.45 -2.39
C SER A 111 -21.29 18.93 -2.22
N GLY A 112 -22.11 19.05 -3.27
CA GLY A 112 -23.45 18.46 -3.36
C GLY A 112 -23.50 16.94 -3.53
N GLU A 113 -22.42 16.32 -3.98
CA GLU A 113 -22.38 14.92 -4.38
C GLU A 113 -21.81 13.98 -3.31
N TRP A 114 -21.16 14.53 -2.29
CA TRP A 114 -20.55 13.82 -1.20
C TRP A 114 -20.77 14.54 0.14
N ASP A 115 -20.64 13.83 1.24
CA ASP A 115 -20.82 14.37 2.59
C ASP A 115 -19.52 14.34 3.40
N ALA A 116 -18.69 13.30 3.21
CA ALA A 116 -17.36 13.18 3.79
C ALA A 116 -16.36 12.60 2.78
N LEU A 117 -15.11 13.06 2.85
CA LEU A 117 -13.96 12.46 2.18
C LEU A 117 -12.99 11.98 3.27
N VAL A 118 -12.64 10.71 3.25
CA VAL A 118 -11.74 10.11 4.23
C VAL A 118 -10.54 9.52 3.48
N LEU A 119 -9.42 10.22 3.51
CA LEU A 119 -8.15 9.77 2.95
C LEU A 119 -7.37 9.04 4.05
N THR A 120 -7.08 7.78 3.81
CA THR A 120 -6.35 6.91 4.77
C THR A 120 -4.96 6.61 4.24
N HIS A 121 -4.04 6.31 5.14
CA HIS A 121 -2.70 5.82 4.81
C HIS A 121 -1.93 6.74 3.84
N LEU A 122 -2.02 8.06 4.03
CA LEU A 122 -1.27 9.00 3.20
C LEU A 122 0.23 8.71 3.26
N THR A 123 0.89 8.76 2.10
CA THR A 123 2.36 8.64 2.02
C THR A 123 3.05 9.73 2.84
N ARG A 124 4.32 9.51 3.19
CA ARG A 124 5.12 10.49 3.93
C ARG A 124 5.25 11.83 3.18
N SER A 125 5.26 11.78 1.86
CA SER A 125 5.40 12.94 0.97
C SER A 125 4.08 13.57 0.54
N ALA A 126 2.93 13.03 0.95
CA ALA A 126 1.62 13.51 0.53
C ALA A 126 1.35 14.94 1.03
N THR A 127 0.97 15.81 0.12
CA THR A 127 0.65 17.23 0.35
C THR A 127 -0.84 17.55 0.14
N VAL A 128 -1.62 16.54 -0.25
CA VAL A 128 -3.04 16.70 -0.58
C VAL A 128 -3.87 17.26 0.59
N ALA A 129 -3.55 16.90 1.84
CA ALA A 129 -4.26 17.39 3.01
C ALA A 129 -4.16 18.92 3.17
N GLU A 130 -2.95 19.45 3.00
CA GLU A 130 -2.66 20.88 3.04
C GLU A 130 -3.33 21.60 1.86
N SER A 131 -3.34 20.99 0.70
CA SER A 131 -3.96 21.54 -0.50
C SER A 131 -5.49 21.58 -0.40
N LEU A 132 -6.11 20.57 0.21
CA LEU A 132 -7.54 20.58 0.50
C LEU A 132 -7.91 21.71 1.48
N THR A 133 -7.11 21.92 2.52
CA THR A 133 -7.29 23.00 3.50
C THR A 133 -7.14 24.36 2.84
N ARG A 134 -6.10 24.58 2.06
CA ARG A 134 -5.88 25.82 1.28
C ARG A 134 -7.01 26.08 0.28
N GLY A 135 -7.60 25.02 -0.26
CA GLY A 135 -8.76 25.08 -1.14
C GLY A 135 -10.09 25.42 -0.44
N GLY A 136 -10.07 25.68 0.87
CA GLY A 136 -11.24 26.09 1.66
C GLY A 136 -12.12 24.92 2.12
N LEU A 137 -11.59 23.68 2.09
CA LEU A 137 -12.27 22.52 2.66
C LEU A 137 -11.86 22.35 4.13
N HIS A 138 -12.82 21.93 4.96
CA HIS A 138 -12.54 21.66 6.38
C HIS A 138 -11.90 20.27 6.54
N ALA A 139 -10.59 20.23 6.46
CA ALA A 139 -9.80 19.02 6.65
C ALA A 139 -9.32 18.89 8.12
N ARG A 140 -9.45 17.69 8.68
CA ARG A 140 -8.90 17.32 9.98
C ARG A 140 -7.99 16.12 9.81
N SER A 141 -6.72 16.30 10.16
CA SER A 141 -5.74 15.21 10.18
C SER A 141 -5.78 14.49 11.52
N HIS A 142 -5.57 13.20 11.49
CA HIS A 142 -5.35 12.35 12.66
C HIS A 142 -4.33 11.26 12.32
N ASP A 143 -3.70 10.75 13.35
CA ASP A 143 -2.75 9.65 13.20
C ASP A 143 -3.48 8.38 12.78
N GLY A 144 -2.92 7.70 11.80
CA GLY A 144 -3.35 6.39 11.35
C GLY A 144 -2.57 5.26 12.04
N LEU A 145 -2.27 4.21 11.30
CA LEU A 145 -1.47 3.10 11.82
C LEU A 145 0.03 3.40 11.72
N PRO A 146 0.86 2.82 12.61
CA PRO A 146 2.30 2.81 12.44
C PRO A 146 2.67 2.20 11.08
N HIS A 147 3.61 2.84 10.40
CA HIS A 147 4.22 2.40 9.14
C HIS A 147 5.73 2.46 9.28
N PRO A 148 6.35 1.43 9.86
CA PRO A 148 7.78 1.42 10.10
C PRO A 148 8.57 1.48 8.79
N HIS A 149 9.39 2.51 8.62
CA HIS A 149 10.27 2.70 7.47
C HIS A 149 11.72 2.54 7.89
N VAL A 150 12.49 1.81 7.11
CA VAL A 150 13.93 1.67 7.31
C VAL A 150 14.65 2.40 6.19
N ALA A 151 15.46 3.41 6.53
CA ALA A 151 16.34 4.04 5.56
C ALA A 151 17.44 3.05 5.13
N LEU A 152 17.64 2.90 3.84
CA LEU A 152 18.62 2.00 3.25
C LEU A 152 19.83 2.82 2.78
N PRO A 153 21.04 2.54 3.28
CA PRO A 153 22.27 3.17 2.82
C PRO A 153 22.77 2.52 1.52
N GLU A 154 23.83 3.03 0.94
CA GLU A 154 24.42 2.55 -0.32
C GLU A 154 24.93 1.10 -0.27
N THR A 155 25.30 0.60 0.91
CA THR A 155 25.82 -0.76 1.05
C THR A 155 25.18 -1.50 2.22
N PHE A 156 25.11 -2.84 2.10
CA PHE A 156 24.56 -3.67 3.18
C PHE A 156 25.46 -3.66 4.43
N ASP A 157 26.78 -3.52 4.28
CA ASP A 157 27.67 -3.35 5.44
C ASP A 157 27.44 -2.03 6.17
N ALA A 158 27.20 -0.93 5.45
CA ALA A 158 26.80 0.34 6.06
C ALA A 158 25.44 0.21 6.77
N TYR A 159 24.50 -0.56 6.20
CA TYR A 159 23.23 -0.89 6.87
C TYR A 159 23.47 -1.61 8.20
N LEU A 160 24.30 -2.66 8.19
CA LEU A 160 24.64 -3.42 9.40
C LEU A 160 25.41 -2.58 10.42
N ALA A 161 26.28 -1.66 9.99
CA ALA A 161 27.06 -0.80 10.88
C ALA A 161 26.21 0.09 11.79
N ARG A 162 24.96 0.36 11.46
CA ARG A 162 24.00 1.12 12.28
C ARG A 162 23.58 0.39 13.56
N PHE A 163 23.89 -0.91 13.69
CA PHE A 163 23.47 -1.73 14.81
C PHE A 163 24.65 -2.05 15.76
N PRO A 164 24.39 -2.26 17.05
CA PRO A 164 25.40 -2.76 17.98
C PRO A 164 26.02 -4.08 17.50
N SER A 165 27.28 -4.35 17.89
CA SER A 165 28.05 -5.50 17.42
C SER A 165 27.34 -6.84 17.59
N GLU A 166 26.67 -7.04 18.71
CA GLU A 166 25.92 -8.28 18.97
C GLU A 166 24.74 -8.42 18.01
N ARG A 167 23.99 -7.34 17.74
CA ARG A 167 22.86 -7.38 16.80
C ARG A 167 23.35 -7.63 15.37
N ARG A 168 24.46 -6.99 14.95
CA ARG A 168 25.09 -7.27 13.66
C ARG A 168 25.45 -8.74 13.51
N ARG A 169 26.05 -9.33 14.56
CA ARG A 169 26.38 -10.77 14.57
C ARG A 169 25.13 -11.62 14.43
N ARG A 170 24.04 -11.29 15.12
CA ARG A 170 22.75 -12.00 15.02
C ARG A 170 22.15 -11.86 13.61
N MET A 171 22.19 -10.69 13.00
CA MET A 171 21.69 -10.46 11.64
C MET A 171 22.47 -11.30 10.61
N ARG A 172 23.83 -11.32 10.70
CA ARG A 172 24.63 -12.17 9.84
C ARG A 172 24.35 -13.66 10.08
N LYS A 173 24.24 -14.09 11.34
CA LYS A 173 23.86 -15.46 11.66
C LYS A 173 22.49 -15.83 11.09
N HIS A 174 21.56 -14.89 11.07
CA HIS A 174 20.21 -15.11 10.55
C HIS A 174 20.19 -15.32 9.03
N LEU A 175 21.09 -14.66 8.29
CA LEU A 175 21.27 -14.85 6.86
C LEU A 175 22.07 -16.11 6.49
N GLN A 176 22.84 -16.68 7.42
CA GLN A 176 23.71 -17.84 7.13
C GLN A 176 23.00 -19.04 6.47
N PRO A 177 21.77 -19.45 6.87
CA PRO A 177 21.07 -20.54 6.19
C PRO A 177 20.89 -20.26 4.70
N LEU A 178 20.58 -19.01 4.34
CA LEU A 178 20.44 -18.57 2.94
C LEU A 178 21.81 -18.48 2.24
N ASP A 179 22.80 -17.84 2.88
CA ASP A 179 24.14 -17.66 2.31
C ASP A 179 24.87 -18.98 2.10
N ARG A 180 24.55 -20.03 2.89
CA ARG A 180 25.13 -21.39 2.77
C ARG A 180 24.29 -22.33 1.92
N GLY A 181 23.19 -21.89 1.35
CA GLY A 181 22.33 -22.68 0.48
C GLY A 181 21.47 -23.74 1.18
N ARG A 182 21.45 -23.81 2.53
CA ARG A 182 20.49 -24.66 3.26
C ARG A 182 19.06 -24.20 3.07
N VAL A 183 18.84 -22.89 3.20
CA VAL A 183 17.62 -22.24 2.80
C VAL A 183 17.83 -21.65 1.41
N THR A 184 16.95 -21.96 0.49
CA THR A 184 16.94 -21.35 -0.84
C THR A 184 15.81 -20.32 -0.93
N ALA A 185 16.06 -19.27 -1.70
CA ALA A 185 15.06 -18.27 -2.05
C ALA A 185 14.87 -18.27 -3.57
N ARG A 186 13.65 -18.43 -4.04
CA ARG A 186 13.29 -18.41 -5.46
C ARG A 186 12.31 -17.27 -5.71
N THR A 187 12.64 -16.37 -6.63
CA THR A 187 11.66 -15.43 -7.16
C THR A 187 10.73 -16.18 -8.11
N VAL A 188 9.43 -16.04 -7.87
CA VAL A 188 8.38 -16.69 -8.66
C VAL A 188 8.31 -16.06 -10.05
N PRO A 189 8.37 -16.83 -11.14
CA PRO A 189 8.21 -16.31 -12.49
C PRO A 189 6.75 -15.94 -12.75
N PRO A 190 6.47 -15.03 -13.71
CA PRO A 190 5.12 -14.57 -14.02
C PRO A 190 4.09 -15.68 -14.26
N ALA A 191 4.47 -16.78 -14.87
CA ALA A 191 3.58 -17.90 -15.17
C ALA A 191 3.08 -18.65 -13.92
N GLU A 192 3.77 -18.56 -12.79
CA GLU A 192 3.46 -19.27 -11.55
C GLU A 192 2.81 -18.38 -10.48
N VAL A 193 2.54 -17.11 -10.79
CA VAL A 193 2.04 -16.10 -9.82
C VAL A 193 0.75 -16.56 -9.15
N ALA A 194 -0.20 -17.08 -9.92
CA ALA A 194 -1.50 -17.49 -9.38
C ALA A 194 -1.36 -18.61 -8.32
N ASP A 195 -0.54 -19.60 -8.60
CA ASP A 195 -0.28 -20.73 -7.68
C ASP A 195 0.47 -20.25 -6.43
N ALA A 196 1.44 -19.34 -6.60
CA ALA A 196 2.18 -18.77 -5.49
C ALA A 196 1.30 -17.91 -4.57
N VAL A 197 0.36 -17.14 -5.12
CA VAL A 197 -0.62 -16.38 -4.33
C VAL A 197 -1.55 -17.34 -3.57
N ALA A 198 -1.99 -18.41 -4.21
CA ALA A 198 -2.82 -19.42 -3.52
C ALA A 198 -2.04 -20.09 -2.37
N CYS A 199 -0.79 -20.46 -2.59
CA CYS A 199 0.10 -21.01 -1.56
C CYS A 199 0.33 -20.03 -0.41
N LEU A 200 0.61 -18.74 -0.72
CA LEU A 200 0.76 -17.68 0.28
C LEU A 200 -0.45 -17.56 1.20
N LEU A 201 -1.65 -17.52 0.64
CA LEU A 201 -2.88 -17.37 1.41
C LEU A 201 -3.16 -18.59 2.28
N ASP A 202 -2.90 -19.81 1.78
CA ASP A 202 -3.04 -21.05 2.53
C ASP A 202 -2.04 -21.12 3.69
N LEU A 203 -0.75 -20.82 3.46
CA LEU A 203 0.27 -20.74 4.51
C LEU A 203 -0.11 -19.74 5.60
N ARG A 204 -0.61 -18.58 5.19
CA ARG A 204 -1.06 -17.56 6.14
C ARG A 204 -2.25 -18.02 6.97
N GLN A 205 -3.20 -18.67 6.37
CA GLN A 205 -4.34 -19.27 7.10
C GLN A 205 -3.89 -20.31 8.13
N ARG A 206 -3.02 -21.22 7.73
CA ARG A 206 -2.45 -22.25 8.63
C ARG A 206 -1.64 -21.63 9.77
N GLN A 207 -0.82 -20.62 9.47
CA GLN A 207 -0.04 -19.89 10.47
C GLN A 207 -0.93 -19.23 11.52
N TRP A 208 -2.05 -18.59 11.12
CA TRP A 208 -2.95 -17.93 12.04
C TRP A 208 -3.77 -18.94 12.87
N ALA A 209 -4.22 -20.00 12.24
CA ALA A 209 -4.91 -21.10 12.94
C ALA A 209 -4.01 -21.73 14.01
N HIS A 210 -2.71 -21.92 13.73
CA HIS A 210 -1.75 -22.48 14.68
C HIS A 210 -1.60 -21.65 15.97
N VAL A 211 -1.72 -20.32 15.87
CA VAL A 211 -1.66 -19.41 17.04
C VAL A 211 -3.05 -19.11 17.62
N GLY A 212 -4.07 -19.90 17.25
CA GLY A 212 -5.44 -19.75 17.76
C GLY A 212 -6.15 -18.47 17.31
N LYS A 213 -5.70 -17.86 16.24
CA LYS A 213 -6.31 -16.64 15.66
C LYS A 213 -7.08 -17.00 14.40
N ALA A 214 -8.26 -16.43 14.24
CA ALA A 214 -8.96 -16.46 12.96
C ALA A 214 -8.30 -15.49 11.99
N LEU A 215 -8.23 -15.88 10.71
CA LEU A 215 -7.86 -14.94 9.64
C LEU A 215 -8.90 -13.80 9.62
N LEU A 216 -8.45 -12.58 9.32
CA LEU A 216 -9.39 -11.48 9.13
C LEU A 216 -10.39 -11.88 8.04
N PRO A 217 -11.71 -11.72 8.25
CA PRO A 217 -12.72 -12.18 7.30
C PRO A 217 -12.46 -11.67 5.87
N ALA A 218 -12.05 -10.42 5.72
CA ALA A 218 -11.74 -9.83 4.43
C ALA A 218 -10.62 -10.56 3.66
N LEU A 219 -9.67 -11.20 4.35
CA LEU A 219 -8.58 -11.96 3.72
C LEU A 219 -8.98 -13.40 3.37
N ALA A 220 -10.04 -13.92 4.00
CA ALA A 220 -10.57 -15.25 3.73
C ALA A 220 -11.55 -15.27 2.55
N GLU A 221 -11.96 -14.10 2.06
CA GLU A 221 -12.96 -14.00 1.00
C GLU A 221 -12.35 -14.26 -0.38
N GLU A 222 -13.09 -14.97 -1.23
CA GLU A 222 -12.69 -15.26 -2.62
C GLU A 222 -12.42 -13.99 -3.43
N ARG A 223 -13.16 -12.90 -3.17
CA ARG A 223 -12.92 -11.60 -3.80
C ARG A 223 -11.52 -11.06 -3.53
N PHE A 224 -10.99 -11.25 -2.30
CA PHE A 224 -9.63 -10.81 -1.97
C PHE A 224 -8.58 -11.69 -2.65
N ARG A 225 -8.81 -13.00 -2.74
CA ARG A 225 -7.95 -13.91 -3.50
C ARG A 225 -7.87 -13.49 -4.97
N GLY A 226 -9.02 -13.29 -5.62
CA GLY A 226 -9.10 -12.85 -7.01
C GLY A 226 -8.40 -11.51 -7.21
N PHE A 227 -8.67 -10.54 -6.34
CA PHE A 227 -8.02 -9.23 -6.35
C PHE A 227 -6.49 -9.35 -6.26
N LEU A 228 -5.99 -10.08 -5.27
CA LEU A 228 -4.55 -10.20 -5.04
C LEU A 228 -3.85 -10.93 -6.20
N THR A 229 -4.48 -11.97 -6.74
CA THR A 229 -3.97 -12.69 -7.92
C THR A 229 -3.90 -11.76 -9.12
N ALA A 230 -4.98 -11.02 -9.42
CA ALA A 230 -5.02 -10.09 -10.55
C ALA A 230 -3.94 -9.00 -10.43
N VAL A 231 -3.80 -8.38 -9.26
CA VAL A 231 -2.74 -7.38 -8.99
C VAL A 231 -1.35 -7.98 -9.19
N ALA A 232 -1.07 -9.13 -8.58
CA ALA A 232 0.25 -9.74 -8.66
C ALA A 232 0.61 -10.19 -10.08
N THR A 233 -0.37 -10.73 -10.84
CA THR A 233 -0.16 -11.17 -12.23
C THR A 233 0.26 -10.01 -13.15
N GLU A 234 -0.18 -8.80 -12.88
CA GLU A 234 0.22 -7.63 -13.67
C GLU A 234 1.47 -6.95 -13.14
N LEU A 235 1.59 -6.83 -11.82
CA LEU A 235 2.70 -6.08 -11.25
C LEU A 235 4.01 -6.87 -11.18
N VAL A 236 3.99 -8.21 -11.12
CA VAL A 236 5.21 -9.02 -11.14
C VAL A 236 5.98 -8.85 -12.45
N PRO A 237 5.39 -9.05 -13.64
CA PRO A 237 6.12 -8.82 -14.89
C PRO A 237 6.52 -7.36 -15.13
N ALA A 238 5.80 -6.40 -14.52
CA ALA A 238 6.14 -4.98 -14.56
C ALA A 238 7.30 -4.60 -13.61
N GLY A 239 7.78 -5.53 -12.76
CA GLY A 239 8.81 -5.25 -11.75
C GLY A 239 8.33 -4.41 -10.56
N LEU A 240 7.01 -4.22 -10.42
CA LEU A 240 6.37 -3.47 -9.33
C LEU A 240 5.90 -4.38 -8.19
N ALA A 241 6.00 -5.69 -8.35
CA ALA A 241 5.79 -6.69 -7.31
C ALA A 241 6.79 -7.83 -7.44
N SER A 242 7.01 -8.55 -6.35
CA SER A 242 7.82 -9.78 -6.32
C SER A 242 7.18 -10.77 -5.37
N ILE A 243 7.14 -12.04 -5.79
CA ILE A 243 6.82 -13.15 -4.90
C ILE A 243 8.09 -13.95 -4.71
N VAL A 244 8.44 -14.21 -3.43
CA VAL A 244 9.62 -14.99 -3.06
C VAL A 244 9.19 -16.20 -2.26
N GLU A 245 9.58 -17.37 -2.73
CA GLU A 245 9.40 -18.64 -2.05
C GLU A 245 10.70 -19.06 -1.36
N TYR A 246 10.58 -19.53 -0.15
CA TYR A 246 11.69 -20.07 0.63
C TYR A 246 11.49 -21.58 0.84
N ALA A 247 12.57 -22.34 0.66
CA ALA A 247 12.62 -23.76 1.00
C ALA A 247 13.80 -24.03 1.95
N ASP A 248 13.59 -24.83 3.01
CA ASP A 248 14.62 -25.31 3.93
C ASP A 248 14.92 -26.77 3.57
N GLU A 249 16.15 -27.07 3.15
CA GLU A 249 16.56 -28.42 2.68
C GLU A 249 15.62 -28.99 1.60
N GLY A 250 15.13 -28.11 0.70
CA GLY A 250 14.22 -28.46 -0.38
C GLY A 250 12.74 -28.49 -0.04
N ALA A 251 12.36 -28.42 1.25
CA ALA A 251 10.95 -28.35 1.65
C ALA A 251 10.45 -26.90 1.63
N PRO A 252 9.34 -26.57 0.93
CA PRO A 252 8.75 -25.23 0.97
C PRO A 252 8.36 -24.81 2.39
N VAL A 253 8.82 -23.64 2.84
CA VAL A 253 8.60 -23.19 4.22
C VAL A 253 7.94 -21.82 4.34
N ALA A 254 8.06 -20.94 3.35
CA ALA A 254 7.45 -19.62 3.40
C ALA A 254 7.28 -19.01 2.01
N VAL A 255 6.27 -18.17 1.87
CA VAL A 255 6.02 -17.34 0.67
C VAL A 255 5.74 -15.91 1.11
N TYR A 256 6.34 -14.94 0.40
CA TYR A 256 6.15 -13.52 0.62
C TYR A 256 5.82 -12.83 -0.69
N LEU A 257 4.82 -11.95 -0.66
CA LEU A 257 4.50 -11.00 -1.71
C LEU A 257 4.84 -9.61 -1.22
N ASP A 258 5.65 -8.91 -1.99
CA ASP A 258 6.05 -7.54 -1.75
C ASP A 258 5.78 -6.69 -2.97
N PHE A 259 5.59 -5.40 -2.74
CA PHE A 259 5.52 -4.42 -3.81
C PHE A 259 6.78 -3.56 -3.83
N MET A 260 7.07 -2.97 -4.98
CA MET A 260 8.27 -2.16 -5.18
C MET A 260 7.98 -0.97 -6.07
N ASP A 261 8.65 0.13 -5.80
CA ASP A 261 8.82 1.23 -6.72
C ASP A 261 10.32 1.55 -6.89
N ALA A 262 10.62 2.58 -7.64
CA ALA A 262 12.00 2.99 -7.90
C ALA A 262 12.76 3.39 -6.62
N ARG A 263 12.07 3.78 -5.56
CA ARG A 263 12.63 4.35 -4.33
C ARG A 263 12.53 3.42 -3.13
N ALA A 264 11.56 2.51 -3.14
CA ALA A 264 11.20 1.75 -1.95
C ALA A 264 10.86 0.28 -2.25
N PHE A 265 11.15 -0.55 -1.28
CA PHE A 265 10.55 -1.85 -1.06
C PHE A 265 9.37 -1.70 -0.10
N HIS A 266 8.27 -2.37 -0.37
CA HIS A 266 7.07 -2.39 0.45
C HIS A 266 6.74 -3.83 0.83
N GLY A 267 7.10 -4.24 2.04
CA GLY A 267 6.69 -5.52 2.59
C GLY A 267 5.18 -5.55 2.75
N PHE A 268 4.52 -6.48 2.09
CA PHE A 268 3.06 -6.51 2.06
C PHE A 268 2.47 -7.70 2.83
N MET A 269 2.72 -8.90 2.36
CA MET A 269 2.11 -10.09 2.94
C MET A 269 3.05 -11.29 2.91
N GLY A 270 3.07 -12.06 4.01
CA GLY A 270 3.80 -13.31 4.08
C GLY A 270 3.01 -14.39 4.81
N GLY A 271 3.29 -15.64 4.46
CA GLY A 271 2.84 -16.82 5.15
C GLY A 271 3.97 -17.82 5.27
N PHE A 272 4.01 -18.58 6.36
CA PHE A 272 5.03 -19.62 6.56
C PHE A 272 4.46 -20.83 7.29
N GLU A 273 5.09 -21.98 7.09
CA GLU A 273 4.75 -23.22 7.80
C GLU A 273 4.99 -23.06 9.30
N PRO A 274 4.03 -23.37 10.16
CA PRO A 274 4.20 -23.27 11.60
C PRO A 274 5.43 -24.00 12.14
N GLY A 275 5.76 -25.17 11.55
CA GLY A 275 6.96 -25.94 11.89
C GLY A 275 8.30 -25.24 11.58
N ALA A 276 8.29 -24.25 10.69
CA ALA A 276 9.45 -23.46 10.31
C ALA A 276 9.65 -22.20 11.18
N ALA A 277 8.83 -21.98 12.21
CA ALA A 277 8.89 -20.76 13.05
C ALA A 277 10.29 -20.51 13.66
N ARG A 278 11.08 -21.58 13.93
CA ARG A 278 12.47 -21.48 14.42
C ARG A 278 13.42 -20.74 13.48
N LEU A 279 13.10 -20.71 12.17
CA LEU A 279 13.86 -19.97 11.17
C LEU A 279 13.58 -18.47 11.21
N GLU A 280 12.52 -18.06 11.94
CA GLU A 280 12.01 -16.70 11.94
C GLU A 280 11.86 -16.15 10.50
N PRO A 281 11.06 -16.80 9.60
CA PRO A 281 11.10 -16.53 8.16
C PRO A 281 10.83 -15.07 7.81
N GLY A 282 10.00 -14.37 8.60
CA GLY A 282 9.73 -12.94 8.40
C GLY A 282 10.96 -12.05 8.60
N LYS A 283 11.83 -12.37 9.58
CA LYS A 283 13.08 -11.63 9.78
C LYS A 283 14.08 -11.94 8.68
N LEU A 284 14.19 -13.21 8.29
CA LEU A 284 15.05 -13.65 7.18
C LEU A 284 14.65 -12.92 5.91
N HIS A 285 13.36 -12.92 5.58
CA HIS A 285 12.81 -12.27 4.40
C HIS A 285 13.13 -10.75 4.40
N ILE A 286 12.84 -10.02 5.47
CA ILE A 286 13.12 -8.58 5.53
C ILE A 286 14.62 -8.29 5.40
N LEU A 287 15.51 -9.09 6.01
CA LEU A 287 16.96 -8.92 5.86
C LEU A 287 17.41 -9.16 4.41
N ALA A 288 16.93 -10.22 3.77
CA ALA A 288 17.23 -10.52 2.38
C ALA A 288 16.69 -9.45 1.44
N SER A 289 15.45 -9.00 1.65
CA SER A 289 14.81 -7.92 0.87
C SER A 289 15.50 -6.57 1.06
N ASN A 290 15.97 -6.25 2.28
CA ASN A 290 16.76 -5.03 2.51
C ASN A 290 18.10 -5.10 1.76
N ARG A 291 18.79 -6.25 1.76
CA ARG A 291 20.03 -6.46 1.01
C ARG A 291 19.80 -6.28 -0.49
N GLY A 292 18.83 -6.97 -1.06
CA GLY A 292 18.50 -6.84 -2.49
C GLY A 292 18.00 -5.44 -2.87
N SER A 293 17.29 -4.76 -1.96
CA SER A 293 16.84 -3.38 -2.20
C SER A 293 18.00 -2.38 -2.21
N ILE A 294 19.00 -2.56 -1.34
CA ILE A 294 20.24 -1.77 -1.35
C ILE A 294 21.01 -2.01 -2.66
N GLU A 295 21.17 -3.26 -3.06
CA GLU A 295 21.82 -3.63 -4.33
C GLU A 295 21.10 -3.04 -5.55
N ALA A 296 19.78 -2.88 -5.47
CA ALA A 296 18.95 -2.22 -6.48
C ALA A 296 18.91 -0.68 -6.35
N GLY A 297 19.66 -0.08 -5.42
CA GLY A 297 19.73 1.37 -5.22
C GLY A 297 18.50 2.00 -4.59
N ARG A 298 17.62 1.23 -3.93
CA ARG A 298 16.44 1.77 -3.24
C ARG A 298 16.84 2.43 -1.93
N ALA A 299 16.20 3.55 -1.63
CA ALA A 299 16.48 4.37 -0.44
C ALA A 299 15.73 3.92 0.81
N TRP A 300 14.63 3.17 0.66
CA TRP A 300 13.73 2.87 1.76
C TRP A 300 13.21 1.43 1.71
N ALA A 301 12.98 0.86 2.92
CA ALA A 301 12.16 -0.32 3.11
C ALA A 301 10.97 0.03 4.02
N ASN A 302 9.77 -0.05 3.49
CA ASN A 302 8.54 0.04 4.23
C ASN A 302 8.18 -1.37 4.71
N LEU A 303 8.09 -1.58 6.03
CA LEU A 303 7.82 -2.89 6.60
C LEU A 303 6.33 -3.23 6.72
N GLY A 304 5.48 -2.49 5.99
CA GLY A 304 4.04 -2.65 5.99
C GLY A 304 3.36 -2.05 7.23
N ARG A 305 2.02 -2.02 7.22
CA ARG A 305 1.21 -1.50 8.31
C ARG A 305 1.39 -2.32 9.60
N GLY A 306 1.29 -1.65 10.73
CA GLY A 306 1.33 -2.25 12.05
C GLY A 306 2.65 -2.04 12.78
N GLY A 307 2.58 -2.08 14.10
CA GLY A 307 3.71 -1.84 15.00
C GLY A 307 4.22 -3.13 15.66
N GLU A 308 4.16 -4.26 14.97
CA GLU A 308 4.54 -5.55 15.53
C GLU A 308 6.00 -5.52 16.03
N ASP A 309 6.24 -6.09 17.20
CA ASP A 309 7.52 -6.02 17.92
C ASP A 309 8.72 -6.46 17.09
N TYR A 310 8.54 -7.46 16.22
CA TYR A 310 9.64 -7.95 15.37
C TYR A 310 10.17 -6.88 14.40
N LYS A 311 9.32 -5.93 13.98
CA LYS A 311 9.72 -4.81 13.11
C LYS A 311 10.71 -3.88 13.80
N GLN A 312 10.60 -3.71 15.14
CA GLN A 312 11.52 -2.90 15.94
C GLN A 312 12.96 -3.45 15.94
N TRP A 313 13.11 -4.73 15.59
CA TRP A 313 14.42 -5.35 15.45
C TRP A 313 15.27 -4.70 14.35
N PHE A 314 14.64 -4.11 13.33
CA PHE A 314 15.26 -3.42 12.20
C PHE A 314 15.54 -1.94 12.47
N ARG A 315 15.19 -1.42 13.66
CA ARG A 315 15.32 0.00 14.04
C ARG A 315 14.71 0.93 12.99
N PRO A 316 13.43 0.75 12.66
CA PRO A 316 12.78 1.64 11.72
C PRO A 316 12.72 3.06 12.26
N GLU A 317 12.66 4.03 11.35
CA GLU A 317 12.26 5.37 11.72
C GLU A 317 10.78 5.34 12.13
N PRO A 318 10.41 6.01 13.22
CA PRO A 318 9.01 6.12 13.58
C PRO A 318 8.29 6.94 12.51
N PHE A 319 7.36 6.29 11.85
CA PHE A 319 6.42 6.93 10.95
C PHE A 319 5.02 6.41 11.24
N VAL A 320 4.12 7.33 11.51
CA VAL A 320 2.69 7.06 11.62
C VAL A 320 2.04 7.66 10.39
N SER A 321 1.33 6.82 9.63
CA SER A 321 0.62 7.30 8.45
C SER A 321 -0.43 8.34 8.87
N ARG A 322 -0.63 9.36 8.05
CA ARG A 322 -1.69 10.33 8.29
C ARG A 322 -2.98 9.86 7.63
N SER A 323 -4.08 10.09 8.31
CA SER A 323 -5.42 10.02 7.75
C SER A 323 -6.06 11.40 7.83
N VAL A 324 -6.86 11.75 6.84
CA VAL A 324 -7.50 13.06 6.74
C VAL A 324 -8.99 12.87 6.51
N ALA A 325 -9.78 13.48 7.37
CA ALA A 325 -11.22 13.56 7.21
C ALA A 325 -11.63 14.97 6.78
N VAL A 326 -12.36 15.04 5.70
CA VAL A 326 -12.84 16.31 5.10
C VAL A 326 -14.34 16.28 5.04
N THR A 327 -14.99 17.39 5.38
CA THR A 327 -16.44 17.55 5.21
C THR A 327 -16.77 18.45 4.02
N SER A 328 -17.90 18.17 3.38
CA SER A 328 -18.41 19.02 2.29
C SER A 328 -18.86 20.42 2.73
N GLY A 329 -18.79 20.72 4.04
CA GLY A 329 -19.23 22.02 4.61
C GLY A 329 -20.72 22.11 4.95
N ARG A 330 -21.53 21.14 4.55
CA ARG A 330 -22.98 21.11 4.87
C ARG A 330 -23.19 20.80 6.36
N LEU A 331 -24.22 21.38 6.97
CA LEU A 331 -24.52 21.20 8.40
C LEU A 331 -24.65 19.73 8.80
N ARG A 332 -25.35 18.93 7.99
CA ARG A 332 -25.49 17.47 8.23
C ARG A 332 -24.15 16.72 8.19
N SER A 333 -23.23 17.14 7.31
CA SER A 333 -21.90 16.52 7.18
C SER A 333 -21.02 16.82 8.39
N ARG A 334 -21.10 18.04 8.92
CA ARG A 334 -20.38 18.45 10.15
C ARG A 334 -20.88 17.69 11.37
N ALA A 335 -22.19 17.60 11.54
CA ALA A 335 -22.82 16.88 12.65
C ALA A 335 -22.48 15.38 12.61
N ALA A 336 -22.54 14.76 11.43
CA ALA A 336 -22.26 13.35 11.26
C ALA A 336 -20.76 12.99 11.46
N LEU A 337 -19.84 13.89 11.08
CA LEU A 337 -18.41 13.69 11.34
C LEU A 337 -18.11 13.76 12.84
N VAL A 338 -18.71 14.71 13.55
CA VAL A 338 -18.58 14.81 15.02
C VAL A 338 -19.13 13.54 15.68
N ALA A 339 -20.31 13.07 15.29
CA ALA A 339 -20.91 11.85 15.81
C ALA A 339 -20.10 10.60 15.46
N GLY A 340 -19.57 10.52 14.22
CA GLY A 340 -18.74 9.39 13.74
C GLY A 340 -17.37 9.32 14.39
N THR A 341 -16.75 10.46 14.66
CA THR A 341 -15.44 10.56 15.35
C THR A 341 -15.59 10.18 16.83
N LEU A 342 -16.65 10.66 17.49
CA LEU A 342 -16.97 10.30 18.88
C LEU A 342 -17.32 8.82 19.04
N ALA A 343 -17.90 8.18 18.02
CA ALA A 343 -18.28 6.78 18.06
C ALA A 343 -17.18 5.81 17.57
N GLY A 344 -16.00 6.30 17.18
CA GLY A 344 -14.92 5.44 16.64
C GLY A 344 -15.28 4.71 15.33
N ARG A 345 -16.37 5.12 14.66
CA ARG A 345 -16.97 4.41 13.51
C ARG A 345 -16.42 4.80 12.14
N LEU A 346 -15.41 5.68 12.09
CA LEU A 346 -14.76 6.10 10.83
C LEU A 346 -13.38 5.44 10.63
N ARG A 347 -13.08 4.41 11.44
CA ARG A 347 -11.90 3.55 11.24
C ARG A 347 -12.17 2.48 10.20
#